data_1d23472299137867283f7c6f00ab4d24
#
_entry.id   1d23472299137867283f7c6f00ab4d24
#
_cell.length_a   1.000
_cell.length_b   1.000
_cell.length_c   1.000
_cell.angle_alpha   90.00
_cell.angle_beta   90.00
_cell.angle_gamma   90.00
#
_symmetry.space_group_name_H-M   'P 1'
#
loop_
_entity.id
_entity.type
_entity.pdbx_description
1 polymer ?
#
loop_
_entity_poly.entity_id
_entity_poly.type
_entity_poly.pdbx_seq_one_letter_code
_entity_poly.pdbx_strand_id
1 'polypeptide(L)'
;KKYPDRMKAAQKATGEKDAMLVAEGEISRTPIIAVGQDFSFMGGSMGMYVGNALLAAAERAVKLKRPLVLFSAAGGARMQEGILSLMQMPRTTVAVEMLREAGLPYIVVLTHPTTGGVTASYAMLGDVQIAEPNALICFAGPRVIEQTIREKLPEGFQRAEYLLDHGMLDRVTHRKDLRDELTTVLRMLMQQPPAVRGDLPAPEPVAAAPASKPAAQPEKKGDKK
;
A
#
# COMPACT_ATOMS: atom_id res chain seq x y z
N LYS A 1 9.18 -8.44 23.70
CA LYS A 1 8.59 -7.13 24.07
C LYS A 1 7.08 -7.25 23.97
N LYS A 2 6.34 -6.66 24.93
CA LYS A 2 4.87 -6.58 24.91
C LYS A 2 4.41 -5.68 23.76
N TYR A 3 3.16 -5.84 23.29
CA TYR A 3 2.62 -5.07 22.17
C TYR A 3 2.68 -3.53 22.39
N PRO A 4 2.29 -2.99 23.55
CA PRO A 4 2.41 -1.56 23.81
C PRO A 4 3.84 -1.02 23.69
N ASP A 5 4.85 -1.81 24.05
CA ASP A 5 6.26 -1.42 23.93
C ASP A 5 6.71 -1.38 22.46
N ARG A 6 6.18 -2.30 21.64
CA ARG A 6 6.44 -2.30 20.18
C ARG A 6 5.80 -1.09 19.51
N MET A 7 4.57 -0.74 19.88
CA MET A 7 3.87 0.45 19.38
C MET A 7 4.66 1.73 19.71
N LYS A 8 5.03 1.93 20.99
CA LYS A 8 5.83 3.10 21.38
C LYS A 8 7.18 3.17 20.63
N ALA A 9 7.83 2.03 20.42
CA ALA A 9 9.09 1.98 19.69
C ALA A 9 8.90 2.34 18.21
N ALA A 10 7.84 1.85 17.56
CA ALA A 10 7.52 2.19 16.19
C ALA A 10 7.15 3.68 16.05
N GLN A 11 6.30 4.21 16.92
CA GLN A 11 5.95 5.63 16.96
C GLN A 11 7.18 6.52 17.12
N LYS A 12 8.11 6.15 18.01
CA LYS A 12 9.36 6.89 18.18
C LYS A 12 10.27 6.83 16.95
N ALA A 13 10.27 5.71 16.23
CA ALA A 13 11.14 5.50 15.08
C ALA A 13 10.63 6.21 13.82
N THR A 14 9.31 6.24 13.62
CA THR A 14 8.69 6.80 12.41
C THR A 14 8.16 8.22 12.60
N GLY A 15 7.86 8.63 13.82
CA GLY A 15 7.13 9.87 14.11
C GLY A 15 5.62 9.76 13.89
N GLU A 16 5.14 8.60 13.40
CA GLU A 16 3.75 8.38 13.04
C GLU A 16 2.95 7.72 14.17
N LYS A 17 1.63 7.91 14.15
CA LYS A 17 0.72 7.29 15.13
C LYS A 17 0.56 5.80 14.90
N ASP A 18 0.48 5.38 13.64
CA ASP A 18 0.36 3.99 13.19
C ASP A 18 0.76 3.89 11.70
N ALA A 19 0.61 2.72 11.11
CA ALA A 19 1.09 2.36 9.77
C ALA A 19 0.34 3.02 8.60
N MET A 20 -0.71 3.79 8.83
CA MET A 20 -1.50 4.39 7.75
C MET A 20 -1.67 5.89 7.94
N LEU A 21 -1.35 6.63 6.88
CA LEU A 21 -1.54 8.07 6.77
C LEU A 21 -2.65 8.36 5.78
N VAL A 22 -3.48 9.34 6.11
CA VAL A 22 -4.54 9.84 5.23
C VAL A 22 -4.34 11.32 5.02
N ALA A 23 -4.35 11.77 3.77
CA ALA A 23 -4.18 13.17 3.40
C ALA A 23 -5.20 13.58 2.34
N GLU A 24 -5.59 14.84 2.40
CA GLU A 24 -6.26 15.52 1.29
C GLU A 24 -5.21 16.24 0.46
N GLY A 25 -5.32 16.11 -0.84
CA GLY A 25 -4.37 16.75 -1.74
C GLY A 25 -4.87 16.75 -3.16
N GLU A 26 -3.96 16.97 -4.09
CA GLU A 26 -4.26 16.92 -5.51
C GLU A 26 -3.11 16.30 -6.31
N ILE A 27 -3.45 15.61 -7.38
CA ILE A 27 -2.52 15.18 -8.41
C ILE A 27 -2.85 15.95 -9.68
N SER A 28 -1.92 16.83 -10.13
CA SER A 28 -2.10 17.61 -11.34
C SER A 28 -3.46 18.33 -11.38
N ARG A 29 -3.79 19.05 -10.32
CA ARG A 29 -5.06 19.77 -10.12
C ARG A 29 -6.32 18.88 -10.03
N THR A 30 -6.18 17.57 -9.94
CA THR A 30 -7.29 16.67 -9.63
C THR A 30 -7.30 16.42 -8.13
N PRO A 31 -8.31 16.93 -7.40
CA PRO A 31 -8.40 16.72 -5.96
C PRO A 31 -8.62 15.23 -5.63
N ILE A 32 -7.89 14.71 -4.67
CA ILE A 32 -7.95 13.30 -4.24
C ILE A 32 -7.96 13.18 -2.72
N ILE A 33 -8.33 11.99 -2.24
CA ILE A 33 -7.95 11.50 -0.93
C ILE A 33 -6.79 10.52 -1.14
N ALA A 34 -5.63 10.84 -0.58
CA ALA A 34 -4.45 9.98 -0.64
C ALA A 34 -4.31 9.18 0.66
N VAL A 35 -4.05 7.89 0.53
CA VAL A 35 -3.81 6.98 1.65
C VAL A 35 -2.45 6.31 1.44
N GLY A 36 -1.54 6.50 2.37
CA GLY A 36 -0.22 5.89 2.35
C GLY A 36 -0.04 4.88 3.49
N GLN A 37 0.51 3.72 3.20
CA GLN A 37 0.84 2.70 4.20
C GLN A 37 2.34 2.67 4.41
N ASP A 38 2.78 2.94 5.64
CA ASP A 38 4.20 2.98 6.01
C ASP A 38 4.69 1.61 6.46
N PHE A 39 5.51 0.99 5.63
CA PHE A 39 6.14 -0.29 5.95
C PHE A 39 7.12 -0.20 7.13
N SER A 40 7.69 0.97 7.41
CA SER A 40 8.60 1.19 8.55
C SER A 40 7.87 1.04 9.88
N PHE A 41 6.54 1.29 9.90
CA PHE A 41 5.73 1.10 11.08
C PHE A 41 5.26 -0.34 11.19
N MET A 42 5.96 -1.15 11.96
CA MET A 42 5.62 -2.57 12.22
C MET A 42 5.34 -3.40 10.95
N GLY A 43 6.12 -3.16 9.87
CA GLY A 43 5.94 -3.83 8.59
C GLY A 43 4.67 -3.42 7.84
N GLY A 44 4.16 -2.21 8.05
CA GLY A 44 2.92 -1.74 7.42
C GLY A 44 1.68 -2.55 7.82
N SER A 45 1.74 -3.31 8.92
CA SER A 45 0.73 -4.32 9.23
C SER A 45 -0.63 -3.72 9.54
N MET A 46 -1.67 -4.36 8.99
CA MET A 46 -3.07 -3.97 9.17
C MET A 46 -3.55 -4.32 10.58
N GLY A 47 -3.72 -3.32 11.43
CA GLY A 47 -4.40 -3.39 12.73
C GLY A 47 -5.69 -2.57 12.72
N MET A 48 -6.30 -2.41 13.90
CA MET A 48 -7.54 -1.64 14.07
C MET A 48 -7.42 -0.20 13.58
N TYR A 49 -6.26 0.43 13.80
CA TYR A 49 -6.02 1.79 13.33
C TYR A 49 -6.09 1.89 11.80
N VAL A 50 -5.44 0.96 11.09
CA VAL A 50 -5.44 0.92 9.63
C VAL A 50 -6.86 0.78 9.08
N GLY A 51 -7.65 -0.14 9.65
CA GLY A 51 -9.05 -0.28 9.26
C GLY A 51 -9.88 0.99 9.51
N ASN A 52 -9.70 1.64 10.65
CA ASN A 52 -10.35 2.91 10.98
C ASN A 52 -9.94 4.03 10.01
N ALA A 53 -8.65 4.13 9.71
CA ALA A 53 -8.10 5.16 8.84
C ALA A 53 -8.63 5.03 7.41
N LEU A 54 -8.68 3.79 6.88
CA LEU A 54 -9.21 3.57 5.53
C LEU A 54 -10.71 3.85 5.45
N LEU A 55 -11.50 3.44 6.47
CA LEU A 55 -12.93 3.76 6.53
C LEU A 55 -13.14 5.27 6.56
N ALA A 56 -12.44 6.00 7.43
CA ALA A 56 -12.53 7.45 7.50
C ALA A 56 -12.10 8.13 6.20
N ALA A 57 -11.09 7.59 5.50
CA ALA A 57 -10.68 8.07 4.19
C ALA A 57 -11.78 7.89 3.14
N ALA A 58 -12.45 6.74 3.12
CA ALA A 58 -13.58 6.47 2.22
C ALA A 58 -14.78 7.40 2.51
N GLU A 59 -15.16 7.53 3.78
CA GLU A 59 -16.22 8.50 4.20
C GLU A 59 -15.88 9.93 3.76
N ARG A 60 -14.61 10.32 3.91
CA ARG A 60 -14.16 11.64 3.49
C ARG A 60 -14.18 11.81 1.98
N ALA A 61 -13.75 10.79 1.23
CA ALA A 61 -13.82 10.76 -0.23
C ALA A 61 -15.25 10.91 -0.73
N VAL A 62 -16.20 10.16 -0.17
CA VAL A 62 -17.62 10.23 -0.50
C VAL A 62 -18.18 11.63 -0.19
N LYS A 63 -17.90 12.17 1.00
CA LYS A 63 -18.37 13.50 1.42
C LYS A 63 -17.86 14.61 0.48
N LEU A 64 -16.61 14.52 0.03
CA LEU A 64 -15.98 15.53 -0.84
C LEU A 64 -16.13 15.24 -2.33
N LYS A 65 -16.73 14.10 -2.69
CA LYS A 65 -16.83 13.61 -4.08
C LYS A 65 -15.47 13.56 -4.77
N ARG A 66 -14.47 12.98 -4.11
CA ARG A 66 -13.08 12.84 -4.58
C ARG A 66 -12.72 11.38 -4.72
N PRO A 67 -11.92 11.01 -5.73
CA PRO A 67 -11.37 9.66 -5.83
C PRO A 67 -10.41 9.38 -4.68
N LEU A 68 -10.26 8.11 -4.32
CA LEU A 68 -9.32 7.64 -3.32
C LEU A 68 -8.15 6.92 -4.00
N VAL A 69 -6.93 7.31 -3.66
CA VAL A 69 -5.69 6.66 -4.14
C VAL A 69 -4.95 6.06 -2.94
N LEU A 70 -4.80 4.76 -2.94
CA LEU A 70 -4.05 4.02 -1.92
C LEU A 70 -2.65 3.65 -2.43
N PHE A 71 -1.62 3.95 -1.65
CA PHE A 71 -0.27 3.42 -1.81
C PHE A 71 -0.04 2.35 -0.73
N SER A 72 -0.06 1.09 -1.13
CA SER A 72 -0.01 -0.05 -0.20
C SER A 72 1.41 -0.57 -0.04
N ALA A 73 1.84 -0.73 1.23
CA ALA A 73 3.09 -1.36 1.63
C ALA A 73 2.89 -2.11 2.95
N ALA A 74 2.71 -3.44 2.90
CA ALA A 74 2.32 -4.20 4.09
C ALA A 74 2.75 -5.66 4.09
N GLY A 75 3.13 -6.13 5.27
CA GLY A 75 3.36 -7.54 5.56
C GLY A 75 2.10 -8.35 5.89
N GLY A 76 0.91 -7.74 5.87
CA GLY A 76 -0.37 -8.41 6.15
C GLY A 76 -1.05 -7.97 7.45
N ALA A 77 -1.88 -8.85 8.03
CA ALA A 77 -2.60 -8.56 9.27
C ALA A 77 -1.65 -8.49 10.48
N ARG A 78 -1.92 -7.57 11.40
CA ARG A 78 -1.12 -7.36 12.62
C ARG A 78 -1.38 -8.46 13.64
N MET A 79 -0.48 -9.41 13.72
CA MET A 79 -0.62 -10.60 14.59
C MET A 79 -0.83 -10.24 16.07
N GLN A 80 -0.25 -9.15 16.54
CA GLN A 80 -0.33 -8.72 17.95
C GLN A 80 -1.74 -8.28 18.36
N GLU A 81 -2.60 -7.93 17.42
CA GLU A 81 -4.01 -7.61 17.67
C GLU A 81 -4.95 -8.81 17.47
N GLY A 82 -4.41 -9.98 17.11
CA GLY A 82 -5.17 -11.23 16.98
C GLY A 82 -6.34 -11.10 16.01
N ILE A 83 -7.51 -11.62 16.45
CA ILE A 83 -8.73 -11.63 15.63
C ILE A 83 -9.19 -10.21 15.21
N LEU A 84 -8.89 -9.18 16.00
CA LEU A 84 -9.28 -7.81 15.70
C LEU A 84 -8.63 -7.30 14.41
N SER A 85 -7.38 -7.71 14.13
CA SER A 85 -6.72 -7.38 12.87
C SER A 85 -7.37 -8.09 11.67
N LEU A 86 -7.82 -9.33 11.83
CA LEU A 86 -8.53 -10.06 10.78
C LEU A 86 -9.90 -9.45 10.50
N MET A 87 -10.59 -8.96 11.52
CA MET A 87 -11.88 -8.27 11.36
C MET A 87 -11.77 -6.93 10.61
N GLN A 88 -10.56 -6.42 10.39
CA GLN A 88 -10.39 -5.26 9.53
C GLN A 88 -10.56 -5.60 8.04
N MET A 89 -10.37 -6.86 7.62
CA MET A 89 -10.57 -7.25 6.22
C MET A 89 -12.00 -7.00 5.74
N PRO A 90 -13.06 -7.54 6.36
CA PRO A 90 -14.43 -7.23 5.95
C PRO A 90 -14.76 -5.73 6.13
N ARG A 91 -14.24 -5.10 7.16
CA ARG A 91 -14.50 -3.69 7.42
C ARG A 91 -13.93 -2.77 6.33
N THR A 92 -12.72 -3.02 5.87
CA THR A 92 -12.09 -2.27 4.77
C THR A 92 -12.76 -2.57 3.43
N THR A 93 -13.29 -3.78 3.24
CA THR A 93 -14.09 -4.13 2.06
C THR A 93 -15.39 -3.30 1.99
N VAL A 94 -16.05 -3.09 3.14
CA VAL A 94 -17.21 -2.17 3.22
C VAL A 94 -16.81 -0.74 2.85
N ALA A 95 -15.64 -0.27 3.29
CA ALA A 95 -15.16 1.06 2.93
C ALA A 95 -14.95 1.21 1.41
N VAL A 96 -14.46 0.17 0.73
CA VAL A 96 -14.34 0.15 -0.74
C VAL A 96 -15.71 0.15 -1.41
N GLU A 97 -16.68 -0.62 -0.89
CA GLU A 97 -18.05 -0.64 -1.43
C GLU A 97 -18.73 0.73 -1.33
N MET A 98 -18.49 1.48 -0.25
CA MET A 98 -19.00 2.87 -0.12
C MET A 98 -18.50 3.78 -1.26
N LEU A 99 -17.25 3.61 -1.71
CA LEU A 99 -16.71 4.37 -2.85
C LEU A 99 -17.39 3.95 -4.15
N ARG A 100 -17.60 2.65 -4.35
CA ARG A 100 -18.29 2.09 -5.52
C ARG A 100 -19.73 2.59 -5.62
N GLU A 101 -20.50 2.52 -4.52
CA GLU A 101 -21.87 3.04 -4.46
C GLU A 101 -21.94 4.54 -4.76
N ALA A 102 -20.92 5.29 -4.36
CA ALA A 102 -20.81 6.72 -4.65
C ALA A 102 -20.31 7.02 -6.07
N GLY A 103 -19.95 6.03 -6.86
CA GLY A 103 -19.39 6.19 -8.21
C GLY A 103 -18.02 6.87 -8.23
N LEU A 104 -17.22 6.70 -7.17
CA LEU A 104 -15.92 7.32 -7.01
C LEU A 104 -14.79 6.33 -7.27
N PRO A 105 -13.81 6.66 -8.11
CA PRO A 105 -12.67 5.79 -8.38
C PRO A 105 -11.86 5.46 -7.13
N TYR A 106 -11.55 4.19 -6.97
CA TYR A 106 -10.60 3.66 -6.00
C TYR A 106 -9.38 3.07 -6.74
N ILE A 107 -8.25 3.76 -6.69
CA ILE A 107 -7.02 3.35 -7.36
C ILE A 107 -6.03 2.85 -6.33
N VAL A 108 -5.43 1.70 -6.61
CA VAL A 108 -4.42 1.11 -5.72
C VAL A 108 -3.07 1.04 -6.42
N VAL A 109 -2.06 1.62 -5.77
CA VAL A 109 -0.65 1.48 -6.12
C VAL A 109 -0.01 0.48 -5.16
N LEU A 110 0.33 -0.68 -5.71
CA LEU A 110 0.92 -1.79 -4.98
C LEU A 110 2.45 -1.63 -4.96
N THR A 111 3.00 -1.33 -3.79
CA THR A 111 4.44 -1.16 -3.62
C THR A 111 5.07 -2.39 -2.96
N HIS A 112 6.39 -2.45 -2.90
CA HIS A 112 7.12 -3.58 -2.32
C HIS A 112 7.28 -3.47 -0.79
N PRO A 113 6.85 -4.49 -0.02
CA PRO A 113 5.94 -5.58 -0.37
C PRO A 113 4.48 -5.24 -0.05
N THR A 114 3.53 -5.88 -0.73
CA THR A 114 2.12 -5.89 -0.33
C THR A 114 1.64 -7.33 -0.21
N THR A 115 1.35 -7.79 1.02
CA THR A 115 1.15 -9.23 1.27
C THR A 115 0.03 -9.54 2.26
N GLY A 116 -0.34 -10.80 2.34
CA GLY A 116 -1.21 -11.36 3.38
C GLY A 116 -2.64 -10.84 3.35
N GLY A 117 -3.18 -10.56 4.54
CA GLY A 117 -4.55 -10.03 4.70
C GLY A 117 -4.81 -8.70 4.01
N VAL A 118 -3.77 -7.94 3.69
CA VAL A 118 -3.88 -6.67 2.95
C VAL A 118 -4.20 -6.94 1.48
N THR A 119 -3.49 -7.87 0.82
CA THR A 119 -3.84 -8.30 -0.54
C THR A 119 -5.16 -9.05 -0.59
N ALA A 120 -5.50 -9.82 0.46
CA ALA A 120 -6.77 -10.53 0.53
C ALA A 120 -7.97 -9.62 0.87
N SER A 121 -7.78 -8.30 0.92
CA SER A 121 -8.83 -7.32 1.18
C SER A 121 -8.64 -6.07 0.33
N TYR A 122 -8.54 -4.90 0.93
CA TYR A 122 -8.60 -3.61 0.27
C TYR A 122 -7.53 -3.37 -0.81
N ALA A 123 -6.35 -3.98 -0.72
CA ALA A 123 -5.29 -3.69 -1.70
C ALA A 123 -5.54 -4.30 -3.08
N MET A 124 -6.39 -5.32 -3.20
CA MET A 124 -6.76 -5.95 -4.48
C MET A 124 -8.20 -5.68 -4.90
N LEU A 125 -8.83 -4.64 -4.36
CA LEU A 125 -10.19 -4.24 -4.68
C LEU A 125 -10.27 -2.90 -5.43
N GLY A 126 -9.14 -2.39 -5.92
CA GLY A 126 -9.12 -1.17 -6.72
C GLY A 126 -9.81 -1.32 -8.07
N ASP A 127 -10.39 -0.25 -8.57
CA ASP A 127 -10.91 -0.18 -9.95
C ASP A 127 -9.75 -0.25 -10.96
N VAL A 128 -8.56 0.26 -10.56
CA VAL A 128 -7.31 0.12 -11.29
C VAL A 128 -6.19 -0.26 -10.32
N GLN A 129 -5.45 -1.29 -10.68
CA GLN A 129 -4.34 -1.88 -9.93
C GLN A 129 -3.02 -1.56 -10.63
N ILE A 130 -2.23 -0.65 -10.04
CA ILE A 130 -0.91 -0.29 -10.56
C ILE A 130 0.15 -0.84 -9.61
N ALA A 131 1.17 -1.50 -10.10
CA ALA A 131 2.28 -1.94 -9.27
C ALA A 131 3.60 -1.25 -9.63
N GLU A 132 4.47 -1.09 -8.64
CA GLU A 132 5.86 -0.72 -8.92
C GLU A 132 6.64 -1.93 -9.49
N PRO A 133 7.62 -1.70 -10.38
CA PRO A 133 8.43 -2.78 -10.93
C PRO A 133 9.04 -3.66 -9.83
N ASN A 134 9.02 -4.97 -10.05
CA ASN A 134 9.57 -5.98 -9.16
C ASN A 134 8.95 -6.01 -7.74
N ALA A 135 7.83 -5.35 -7.51
CA ALA A 135 7.13 -5.41 -6.22
C ALA A 135 6.68 -6.84 -5.92
N LEU A 136 6.88 -7.30 -4.69
CA LEU A 136 6.34 -8.57 -4.19
C LEU A 136 4.90 -8.34 -3.76
N ILE A 137 3.97 -9.01 -4.44
CA ILE A 137 2.54 -8.89 -4.17
C ILE A 137 2.00 -10.31 -4.07
N CYS A 138 1.52 -10.70 -2.88
CA CYS A 138 1.09 -12.08 -2.65
C CYS A 138 0.21 -12.21 -1.41
N PHE A 139 -0.56 -13.28 -1.33
CA PHE A 139 -1.19 -13.66 -0.06
C PHE A 139 -0.18 -14.39 0.83
N ALA A 140 0.19 -15.61 0.47
CA ALA A 140 1.26 -16.33 1.14
C ALA A 140 2.61 -16.00 0.49
N GLY A 141 3.61 -15.63 1.31
CA GLY A 141 4.95 -15.34 0.81
C GLY A 141 5.64 -16.55 0.17
N PRO A 142 6.58 -16.36 -0.77
CA PRO A 142 7.26 -17.45 -1.50
C PRO A 142 7.84 -18.50 -0.56
N ARG A 143 8.52 -18.07 0.51
CA ARG A 143 9.12 -18.98 1.50
C ARG A 143 8.08 -19.92 2.14
N VAL A 144 6.89 -19.42 2.46
CA VAL A 144 5.83 -20.23 3.08
C VAL A 144 5.33 -21.27 2.09
N ILE A 145 5.14 -20.87 0.82
CA ILE A 145 4.69 -21.77 -0.24
C ILE A 145 5.72 -22.87 -0.45
N GLU A 146 6.99 -22.53 -0.68
CA GLU A 146 8.09 -23.51 -0.91
C GLU A 146 8.23 -24.50 0.25
N GLN A 147 8.11 -24.03 1.49
CA GLN A 147 8.15 -24.92 2.66
C GLN A 147 6.94 -25.86 2.73
N THR A 148 5.78 -25.42 2.22
CA THR A 148 4.54 -26.22 2.26
C THR A 148 4.51 -27.26 1.16
N ILE A 149 4.80 -26.85 -0.10
CA ILE A 149 4.78 -27.78 -1.25
C ILE A 149 6.10 -28.53 -1.45
N ARG A 150 7.18 -28.08 -0.80
CA ARG A 150 8.56 -28.64 -0.90
C ARG A 150 9.15 -28.58 -2.31
N GLU A 151 8.73 -27.60 -3.09
CA GLU A 151 9.21 -27.33 -4.44
C GLU A 151 9.71 -25.91 -4.56
N LYS A 152 10.63 -25.67 -5.51
CA LYS A 152 11.08 -24.31 -5.82
C LYS A 152 10.06 -23.62 -6.70
N LEU A 153 9.79 -22.36 -6.40
CA LEU A 153 8.90 -21.54 -7.19
C LEU A 153 9.58 -21.09 -8.49
N PRO A 154 8.82 -20.86 -9.57
CA PRO A 154 9.33 -20.28 -10.80
C PRO A 154 10.02 -18.92 -10.53
N GLU A 155 11.00 -18.59 -11.37
CA GLU A 155 11.63 -17.27 -11.32
C GLU A 155 10.59 -16.17 -11.58
N GLY A 156 10.68 -15.09 -10.80
CA GLY A 156 9.73 -13.98 -10.90
C GLY A 156 8.35 -14.24 -10.29
N PHE A 157 8.09 -15.42 -9.76
CA PHE A 157 6.79 -15.75 -9.15
C PHE A 157 6.36 -14.71 -8.10
N GLN A 158 5.10 -14.26 -8.17
CA GLN A 158 4.52 -13.22 -7.31
C GLN A 158 5.16 -11.83 -7.44
N ARG A 159 5.96 -11.58 -8.47
CA ARG A 159 6.43 -10.24 -8.79
C ARG A 159 5.42 -9.50 -9.66
N ALA A 160 5.52 -8.17 -9.65
CA ALA A 160 4.58 -7.32 -10.37
C ALA A 160 4.43 -7.69 -11.84
N GLU A 161 5.54 -7.97 -12.53
CA GLU A 161 5.56 -8.33 -13.94
C GLU A 161 4.84 -9.68 -14.18
N TYR A 162 5.14 -10.67 -13.33
CA TYR A 162 4.47 -11.97 -13.38
C TYR A 162 2.96 -11.84 -13.18
N LEU A 163 2.53 -11.01 -12.23
CA LEU A 163 1.11 -10.78 -11.96
C LEU A 163 0.41 -10.01 -13.08
N LEU A 164 1.10 -9.10 -13.74
CA LEU A 164 0.61 -8.41 -14.93
C LEU A 164 0.35 -9.40 -16.08
N ASP A 165 1.32 -10.26 -16.36
CA ASP A 165 1.21 -11.29 -17.40
C ASP A 165 0.08 -12.29 -17.14
N HIS A 166 -0.31 -12.48 -15.88
CA HIS A 166 -1.41 -13.35 -15.46
C HIS A 166 -2.73 -12.61 -15.23
N GLY A 167 -2.83 -11.35 -15.60
CA GLY A 167 -4.08 -10.57 -15.55
C GLY A 167 -4.54 -10.17 -14.15
N MET A 168 -3.64 -10.19 -13.16
CA MET A 168 -3.95 -9.75 -11.79
C MET A 168 -3.68 -8.26 -11.55
N LEU A 169 -3.00 -7.60 -12.47
CA LEU A 169 -2.68 -6.18 -12.43
C LEU A 169 -3.05 -5.55 -13.78
N ASP A 170 -3.35 -4.26 -13.74
CA ASP A 170 -3.62 -3.49 -14.96
C ASP A 170 -2.34 -2.88 -15.53
N ARG A 171 -1.40 -2.51 -14.65
CA ARG A 171 -0.18 -1.82 -15.03
C ARG A 171 0.99 -2.11 -14.10
N VAL A 172 2.19 -2.06 -14.66
CA VAL A 172 3.46 -1.94 -13.90
C VAL A 172 4.11 -0.62 -14.30
N THR A 173 4.23 0.32 -13.35
CA THR A 173 4.68 1.69 -13.61
C THR A 173 5.79 2.08 -12.64
N HIS A 174 6.90 2.58 -13.16
CA HIS A 174 8.01 3.05 -12.33
C HIS A 174 7.60 4.30 -11.53
N ARG A 175 8.03 4.40 -10.27
CA ARG A 175 7.66 5.49 -9.34
C ARG A 175 7.79 6.90 -9.93
N LYS A 176 8.82 7.14 -10.75
CA LYS A 176 9.03 8.42 -11.42
C LYS A 176 7.92 8.80 -12.41
N ASP A 177 7.23 7.80 -12.96
CA ASP A 177 6.20 7.96 -13.98
C ASP A 177 4.78 7.84 -13.40
N LEU A 178 4.65 7.42 -12.10
CA LEU A 178 3.37 7.20 -11.42
C LEU A 178 2.48 8.44 -11.40
N ARG A 179 3.06 9.64 -11.26
CA ARG A 179 2.29 10.87 -11.23
C ARG A 179 1.51 11.09 -12.53
N ASP A 180 2.18 10.93 -13.66
CA ASP A 180 1.57 11.14 -14.98
C ASP A 180 0.56 10.03 -15.30
N GLU A 181 0.86 8.80 -14.91
CA GLU A 181 -0.05 7.67 -15.02
C GLU A 181 -1.32 7.90 -14.20
N LEU A 182 -1.18 8.21 -12.92
CA LEU A 182 -2.31 8.51 -12.02
C LEU A 182 -3.12 9.70 -12.50
N THR A 183 -2.46 10.75 -13.02
CA THR A 183 -3.15 11.90 -13.60
C THR A 183 -4.05 11.47 -14.74
N THR A 184 -3.54 10.64 -15.66
CA THR A 184 -4.28 10.17 -16.82
C THR A 184 -5.47 9.33 -16.42
N VAL A 185 -5.24 8.31 -15.55
CA VAL A 185 -6.28 7.38 -15.08
C VAL A 185 -7.37 8.12 -14.30
N LEU A 186 -6.97 8.98 -13.35
CA LEU A 186 -7.92 9.75 -12.53
C LEU A 186 -8.81 10.63 -13.39
N ARG A 187 -8.23 11.40 -14.32
CA ARG A 187 -8.99 12.30 -15.19
C ARG A 187 -9.95 11.56 -16.10
N MET A 188 -9.52 10.40 -16.64
CA MET A 188 -10.37 9.53 -17.45
C MET A 188 -11.56 9.00 -16.65
N LEU A 189 -11.33 8.45 -15.46
CA LEU A 189 -12.39 7.89 -14.62
C LEU A 189 -13.31 8.97 -14.04
N MET A 190 -12.79 10.16 -13.76
CA MET A 190 -13.57 11.32 -13.33
C MET A 190 -14.21 12.13 -14.47
N GLN A 191 -14.10 11.64 -15.71
CA GLN A 191 -14.62 12.30 -16.92
C GLN A 191 -14.15 13.74 -17.10
N GLN A 192 -12.90 14.01 -16.71
CA GLN A 192 -12.25 15.32 -16.85
C GLN A 192 -11.48 15.40 -18.17
N PRO A 193 -11.30 16.61 -18.73
CA PRO A 193 -10.46 16.78 -19.93
C PRO A 193 -9.02 16.29 -19.69
N PRO A 194 -8.30 15.83 -20.72
CA PRO A 194 -6.89 15.48 -20.62
C PRO A 194 -6.07 16.60 -19.97
N ALA A 195 -5.02 16.24 -19.21
CA ALA A 195 -4.10 17.23 -18.67
C ALA A 195 -3.32 17.92 -19.79
N VAL A 196 -3.26 19.24 -19.78
CA VAL A 196 -2.43 19.98 -20.73
C VAL A 196 -0.98 19.95 -20.21
N ARG A 197 -0.03 19.61 -21.08
CA ARG A 197 1.39 19.36 -20.73
C ARG A 197 2.10 20.55 -20.02
N GLY A 198 1.55 21.76 -20.07
CA GLY A 198 2.06 22.96 -19.39
C GLY A 198 1.51 23.19 -17.97
N ASP A 199 0.53 22.38 -17.54
CA ASP A 199 -0.15 22.55 -16.25
C ASP A 199 0.48 21.78 -15.09
N LEU A 200 1.51 20.99 -15.36
CA LEU A 200 2.22 20.24 -14.34
C LEU A 200 3.30 21.14 -13.72
N PRO A 201 3.19 21.54 -12.44
CA PRO A 201 4.33 22.15 -11.77
C PRO A 201 5.51 21.18 -11.85
N ALA A 202 6.70 21.70 -12.14
CA ALA A 202 7.91 20.90 -12.07
C ALA A 202 7.96 20.19 -10.71
N PRO A 203 8.38 18.91 -10.65
CA PRO A 203 8.49 18.21 -9.37
C PRO A 203 9.44 19.01 -8.48
N GLU A 204 8.93 19.45 -7.33
CA GLU A 204 9.82 20.02 -6.32
C GLU A 204 10.86 18.96 -5.94
N PRO A 205 12.15 19.34 -5.85
CA PRO A 205 13.17 18.39 -5.43
C PRO A 205 12.79 17.87 -4.06
N VAL A 206 12.43 16.60 -4.00
CA VAL A 206 12.19 15.91 -2.73
C VAL A 206 13.47 16.00 -1.93
N ALA A 207 13.46 16.75 -0.83
CA ALA A 207 14.57 16.77 0.11
C ALA A 207 14.90 15.31 0.44
N ALA A 208 16.14 14.91 0.17
CA ALA A 208 16.57 13.54 0.37
C ALA A 208 16.26 13.13 1.81
N ALA A 209 15.39 12.15 1.98
CA ALA A 209 15.12 11.58 3.29
C ALA A 209 16.47 11.17 3.91
N PRO A 210 16.72 11.45 5.20
CA PRO A 210 17.97 11.07 5.83
C PRO A 210 18.20 9.57 5.64
N ALA A 211 19.34 9.21 5.05
CA ALA A 211 19.70 7.84 4.74
C ALA A 211 19.49 6.96 5.98
N SER A 212 18.59 6.01 5.90
CA SER A 212 18.40 5.02 6.94
C SER A 212 19.71 4.27 7.12
N LYS A 213 20.28 4.31 8.34
CA LYS A 213 21.48 3.54 8.68
C LYS A 213 21.22 2.06 8.34
N PRO A 214 22.17 1.37 7.68
CA PRO A 214 22.06 -0.06 7.41
C PRO A 214 21.80 -0.82 8.71
N ALA A 215 20.83 -1.72 8.69
CA ALA A 215 20.57 -2.61 9.81
C ALA A 215 21.84 -3.40 10.14
N ALA A 216 22.28 -3.32 11.39
CA ALA A 216 23.43 -4.07 11.87
C ALA A 216 23.21 -5.57 11.64
N GLN A 217 24.13 -6.21 10.94
CA GLN A 217 24.13 -7.66 10.75
C GLN A 217 24.28 -8.34 12.11
N PRO A 218 23.56 -9.44 12.39
CA PRO A 218 23.74 -10.17 13.63
C PRO A 218 25.14 -10.80 13.67
N GLU A 219 25.90 -10.45 14.71
CA GLU A 219 27.20 -11.08 14.99
C GLU A 219 27.04 -12.60 15.09
N LYS A 220 27.84 -13.32 14.28
CA LYS A 220 28.01 -14.77 14.40
C LYS A 220 28.66 -15.07 15.76
N LYS A 221 27.90 -15.62 16.70
CA LYS A 221 28.49 -16.24 17.90
C LYS A 221 29.35 -17.41 17.46
N GLY A 222 30.66 -17.23 17.63
CA GLY A 222 31.63 -18.29 17.40
C GLY A 222 31.41 -19.44 18.37
N ASP A 223 31.38 -20.64 17.83
CA ASP A 223 31.49 -21.87 18.59
C ASP A 223 32.82 -21.89 19.37
N LYS A 224 32.72 -21.92 20.68
CA LYS A 224 33.85 -22.37 21.50
C LYS A 224 33.57 -23.80 21.92
N LYS A 225 34.57 -24.64 21.61
CA LYS A 225 34.73 -26.04 21.99
C LYS A 225 34.43 -26.31 23.47
#